data_510846e65cafa5f087fc0f30690436cf
#
_entry.id   510846e65cafa5f087fc0f30690436cf
#
_cell.length_a   1.000
_cell.length_b   1.000
_cell.length_c   1.000
_cell.angle_alpha   90.00
_cell.angle_beta   90.00
_cell.angle_gamma   90.00
#
_symmetry.space_group_name_H-M   'P 1'
#
loop_
_entity.id
_entity.type
_entity.pdbx_description
1 polymer ?
#
loop_
_entity_poly.entity_id
_entity_poly.type
_entity_poly.pdbx_seq_one_letter_code
_entity_poly.pdbx_strand_id
1 'polypeptide(L)'
;MGFMDEELENLRRKKLQELQQQGQLQESLEEQDAQKKELEERRRKILRSILTTQAKERLGRIKVARPEMAEEIENQLIMLAQGGRLKNKINDEQLRMLLSKIIPKKRDIKIERR
;
A
#
# COMPACT_ATOMS: atom_id res chain seq x y z
N MET A 1 -25.25 52.05 -4.60
CA MET A 1 -25.55 50.90 -5.41
C MET A 1 -24.32 50.03 -5.74
N GLY A 2 -23.20 50.61 -6.02
CA GLY A 2 -22.01 49.89 -6.46
C GLY A 2 -21.40 48.97 -5.41
N PHE A 3 -21.42 49.33 -4.14
CA PHE A 3 -20.74 48.57 -3.09
C PHE A 3 -21.38 47.19 -2.84
N MET A 4 -22.71 47.11 -2.79
CA MET A 4 -23.39 45.84 -2.52
C MET A 4 -23.23 44.84 -3.67
N ASP A 5 -23.28 45.37 -4.88
CA ASP A 5 -23.13 44.54 -6.08
C ASP A 5 -21.74 43.98 -6.22
N GLU A 6 -20.71 44.78 -5.90
CA GLU A 6 -19.32 44.35 -5.93
C GLU A 6 -19.02 43.29 -4.86
N GLU A 7 -19.54 43.48 -3.67
CA GLU A 7 -19.39 42.51 -2.60
C GLU A 7 -20.06 41.20 -2.92
N LEU A 8 -21.26 41.24 -3.49
CA LEU A 8 -21.97 40.06 -3.93
C LEU A 8 -21.23 39.31 -5.03
N GLU A 9 -20.71 40.03 -6.00
CA GLU A 9 -19.91 39.42 -7.07
C GLU A 9 -18.65 38.79 -6.53
N ASN A 10 -17.96 39.46 -5.61
CA ASN A 10 -16.75 38.93 -4.97
C ASN A 10 -17.04 37.66 -4.16
N LEU A 11 -18.15 37.64 -3.43
CA LEU A 11 -18.57 36.47 -2.68
C LEU A 11 -18.92 35.31 -3.61
N ARG A 12 -19.59 35.58 -4.71
CA ARG A 12 -19.93 34.55 -5.71
C ARG A 12 -18.66 33.98 -6.35
N ARG A 13 -17.70 34.84 -6.67
CA ARG A 13 -16.42 34.40 -7.23
C ARG A 13 -15.65 33.52 -6.25
N LYS A 14 -15.61 33.91 -4.98
CA LYS A 14 -14.97 33.12 -3.93
C LYS A 14 -15.60 31.75 -3.81
N LYS A 15 -16.94 31.71 -3.77
CA LYS A 15 -17.67 30.44 -3.67
C LYS A 15 -17.42 29.55 -4.87
N LEU A 16 -17.39 30.12 -6.07
CA LEU A 16 -17.09 29.37 -7.27
C LEU A 16 -15.70 28.80 -7.24
N GLN A 17 -14.72 29.58 -6.82
CA GLN A 17 -13.33 29.12 -6.67
C GLN A 17 -13.20 28.02 -5.65
N GLU A 18 -13.85 28.17 -4.50
CA GLU A 18 -13.86 27.14 -3.46
C GLU A 18 -14.45 25.83 -3.95
N LEU A 19 -15.58 25.90 -4.66
CA LEU A 19 -16.24 24.74 -5.23
C LEU A 19 -15.38 24.06 -6.28
N GLN A 20 -14.71 24.83 -7.12
CA GLN A 20 -13.79 24.30 -8.11
C GLN A 20 -12.59 23.63 -7.48
N GLN A 21 -12.02 24.25 -6.45
CA GLN A 21 -10.88 23.67 -5.70
C GLN A 21 -11.28 22.38 -5.01
N GLN A 22 -12.46 22.35 -4.38
CA GLN A 22 -12.97 21.14 -3.75
C GLN A 22 -13.21 20.03 -4.76
N GLY A 23 -13.78 20.38 -5.91
CA GLY A 23 -14.00 19.43 -6.98
C GLY A 23 -12.71 18.85 -7.52
N GLN A 24 -11.70 19.70 -7.73
CA GLN A 24 -10.38 19.25 -8.19
C GLN A 24 -9.70 18.38 -7.15
N LEU A 25 -9.80 18.74 -5.89
CA LEU A 25 -9.25 17.95 -4.80
C LEU A 25 -9.91 16.58 -4.72
N GLN A 26 -11.23 16.54 -4.85
CA GLN A 26 -12.00 15.30 -4.85
C GLN A 26 -11.63 14.39 -6.01
N GLU A 27 -11.52 14.96 -7.22
CA GLU A 27 -11.07 14.21 -8.40
C GLU A 27 -9.66 13.65 -8.20
N SER A 28 -8.76 14.47 -7.66
CA SER A 28 -7.39 14.06 -7.38
C SER A 28 -7.34 12.92 -6.36
N LEU A 29 -8.14 12.98 -5.31
CA LEU A 29 -8.25 11.92 -4.31
C LEU A 29 -8.82 10.64 -4.90
N GLU A 30 -9.84 10.75 -5.74
CA GLU A 30 -10.43 9.61 -6.43
C GLU A 30 -9.44 8.94 -7.37
N GLU A 31 -8.66 9.74 -8.11
CA GLU A 31 -7.60 9.22 -8.97
C GLU A 31 -6.52 8.50 -8.17
N GLN A 32 -6.10 9.07 -7.05
CA GLN A 32 -5.12 8.45 -6.17
C GLN A 32 -5.63 7.13 -5.61
N ASP A 33 -6.89 7.09 -5.20
CA ASP A 33 -7.52 5.86 -4.69
C ASP A 33 -7.60 4.79 -5.77
N ALA A 34 -7.96 5.18 -6.99
CA ALA A 34 -8.02 4.25 -8.12
C ALA A 34 -6.65 3.68 -8.45
N GLN A 35 -5.61 4.54 -8.46
CA GLN A 35 -4.24 4.10 -8.70
C GLN A 35 -3.76 3.17 -7.60
N LYS A 36 -4.07 3.48 -6.37
CA LYS A 36 -3.71 2.66 -5.21
C LYS A 36 -4.35 1.28 -5.29
N LYS A 37 -5.62 1.22 -5.66
CA LYS A 37 -6.34 -0.04 -5.85
C LYS A 37 -5.74 -0.87 -6.98
N GLU A 38 -5.38 -0.25 -8.09
CA GLU A 38 -4.71 -0.93 -9.20
C GLU A 38 -3.38 -1.52 -8.78
N LEU A 39 -2.57 -0.78 -8.02
CA LEU A 39 -1.30 -1.26 -7.51
C LEU A 39 -1.49 -2.44 -6.56
N GLU A 40 -2.46 -2.36 -5.68
CA GLU A 40 -2.78 -3.45 -4.76
C GLU A 40 -3.25 -4.70 -5.50
N GLU A 41 -4.06 -4.54 -6.53
CA GLU A 41 -4.50 -5.66 -7.36
C GLU A 41 -3.34 -6.30 -8.11
N ARG A 42 -2.43 -5.50 -8.67
CA ARG A 42 -1.22 -6.01 -9.32
C ARG A 42 -0.35 -6.79 -8.35
N ARG A 43 -0.17 -6.26 -7.16
CA ARG A 43 0.57 -6.93 -6.09
C ARG A 43 -0.05 -8.27 -5.75
N ARG A 44 -1.36 -8.31 -5.59
CA ARG A 44 -2.10 -9.56 -5.31
C ARG A 44 -1.92 -10.58 -6.41
N LYS A 45 -2.01 -10.14 -7.66
CA LYS A 45 -1.81 -11.03 -8.81
C LYS A 45 -0.41 -11.62 -8.84
N ILE A 46 0.60 -10.79 -8.61
CA ILE A 46 1.99 -11.23 -8.54
C ILE A 46 2.16 -12.24 -7.42
N LEU A 47 1.67 -11.94 -6.23
CA LEU A 47 1.78 -12.82 -5.07
C LEU A 47 1.05 -14.15 -5.30
N ARG A 48 -0.12 -14.14 -5.95
CA ARG A 48 -0.82 -15.37 -6.31
C ARG A 48 -0.02 -16.24 -7.25
N SER A 49 0.67 -15.62 -8.19
CA SER A 49 1.44 -16.36 -9.19
C SER A 49 2.71 -16.98 -8.63
N ILE A 50 3.29 -16.39 -7.60
CA ILE A 50 4.57 -16.83 -7.04
C ILE A 50 4.46 -17.65 -5.76
N LEU A 51 3.30 -17.69 -5.13
CA LEU A 51 3.09 -18.40 -3.86
C LEU A 51 2.24 -19.64 -4.05
N THR A 52 2.58 -20.71 -3.32
CA THR A 52 1.70 -21.88 -3.21
C THR A 52 0.47 -21.52 -2.38
N THR A 53 -0.56 -22.36 -2.44
CA THR A 53 -1.79 -22.15 -1.65
C THR A 53 -1.49 -22.08 -0.15
N GLN A 54 -0.63 -22.96 0.33
CA GLN A 54 -0.23 -22.99 1.74
C GLN A 54 0.53 -21.72 2.14
N ALA A 55 1.43 -21.26 1.29
CA ALA A 55 2.17 -20.03 1.53
C ALA A 55 1.24 -18.80 1.57
N LYS A 56 0.26 -18.76 0.67
CA LYS A 56 -0.77 -17.69 0.68
C LYS A 56 -1.56 -17.65 1.97
N GLU A 57 -1.98 -18.83 2.45
CA GLU A 57 -2.72 -18.95 3.69
C GLU A 57 -1.89 -18.46 4.88
N ARG A 58 -0.62 -18.85 4.93
CA ARG A 58 0.28 -18.38 5.98
C ARG A 58 0.46 -16.86 5.93
N LEU A 59 0.69 -16.31 4.75
CA LEU A 59 0.84 -14.88 4.57
C LEU A 59 -0.42 -14.12 4.99
N GLY A 60 -1.60 -14.65 4.68
CA GLY A 60 -2.87 -14.10 5.11
C GLY A 60 -3.00 -14.04 6.63
N ARG A 61 -2.57 -15.10 7.32
CA ARG A 61 -2.56 -15.14 8.79
C ARG A 61 -1.59 -14.11 9.37
N ILE A 62 -0.42 -14.00 8.79
CA ILE A 62 0.57 -13.01 9.20
C ILE A 62 0.04 -11.59 9.00
N LYS A 63 -0.64 -11.36 7.90
CA LYS A 63 -1.23 -10.05 7.58
C LYS A 63 -2.26 -9.62 8.63
N VAL A 64 -3.04 -10.55 9.15
CA VAL A 64 -4.02 -10.28 10.20
C VAL A 64 -3.32 -10.01 11.54
N ALA A 65 -2.33 -10.83 11.88
CA ALA A 65 -1.64 -10.74 13.17
C ALA A 65 -0.60 -9.63 13.20
N ARG A 66 0.19 -9.49 12.13
CA ARG A 66 1.29 -8.52 12.06
C ARG A 66 1.35 -7.91 10.66
N PRO A 67 0.54 -6.90 10.38
CA PRO A 67 0.44 -6.32 9.04
C PRO A 67 1.76 -5.71 8.54
N GLU A 68 2.56 -5.12 9.41
CA GLU A 68 3.84 -4.52 9.04
C GLU A 68 4.84 -5.56 8.53
N MET A 69 4.91 -6.68 9.22
CA MET A 69 5.77 -7.80 8.84
C MET A 69 5.33 -8.41 7.52
N ALA A 70 4.02 -8.59 7.35
CA ALA A 70 3.45 -9.10 6.12
C ALA A 70 3.80 -8.20 4.93
N GLU A 71 3.73 -6.91 5.12
CA GLU A 71 4.07 -5.93 4.08
C GLU A 71 5.53 -6.03 3.67
N GLU A 72 6.45 -6.14 4.61
CA GLU A 72 7.86 -6.33 4.33
C GLU A 72 8.13 -7.60 3.53
N ILE A 73 7.48 -8.69 3.91
CA ILE A 73 7.61 -9.97 3.21
C ILE A 73 7.04 -9.86 1.80
N GLU A 74 5.87 -9.27 1.65
CA GLU A 74 5.26 -9.05 0.34
C GLU A 74 6.18 -8.24 -0.57
N ASN A 75 6.79 -7.18 -0.05
CA ASN A 75 7.72 -6.36 -0.81
C ASN A 75 8.93 -7.16 -1.27
N GLN A 76 9.51 -7.98 -0.40
CA GLN A 76 10.64 -8.84 -0.75
C GLN A 76 10.26 -9.87 -1.81
N LEU A 77 9.09 -10.49 -1.67
CA LEU A 77 8.59 -11.46 -2.65
C LEU A 77 8.38 -10.84 -4.02
N ILE A 78 7.82 -9.66 -4.06
CA ILE A 78 7.59 -8.91 -5.30
C ILE A 78 8.92 -8.55 -5.96
N MET A 79 9.88 -8.11 -5.18
CA MET A 79 11.23 -7.82 -5.70
C MET A 79 11.90 -9.05 -6.30
N LEU A 80 11.77 -10.19 -5.65
CA LEU A 80 12.29 -11.45 -6.17
C LEU A 80 11.61 -11.85 -7.49
N ALA A 81 10.29 -11.67 -7.55
CA ALA A 81 9.52 -11.96 -8.75
C ALA A 81 9.93 -11.07 -9.92
N GLN A 82 10.09 -9.78 -9.66
CA GLN A 82 10.49 -8.80 -10.67
C GLN A 82 11.92 -9.01 -11.14
N GLY A 83 12.78 -9.50 -10.26
CA GLY A 83 14.16 -9.81 -10.60
C GLY A 83 14.34 -11.07 -11.44
N GLY A 84 13.26 -11.82 -11.70
CA GLY A 84 13.32 -13.05 -12.47
C GLY A 84 14.08 -14.19 -11.82
N ARG A 85 14.32 -14.09 -10.52
CA ARG A 85 15.10 -15.11 -9.76
C ARG A 85 14.26 -16.30 -9.32
N LEU A 86 12.95 -16.18 -9.39
CA LEU A 86 12.05 -17.25 -8.98
C LEU A 86 11.80 -18.20 -10.14
N LYS A 87 12.30 -19.41 -10.03
CA LYS A 87 12.07 -20.48 -11.00
C LYS A 87 10.80 -21.25 -10.67
N ASN A 88 10.51 -21.42 -9.40
CA ASN A 88 9.35 -22.15 -8.90
C ASN A 88 8.57 -21.29 -7.91
N LYS A 89 7.34 -21.70 -7.63
CA LYS A 89 6.53 -21.03 -6.62
C LYS A 89 7.16 -21.19 -5.24
N ILE A 90 7.03 -20.14 -4.43
CA ILE A 90 7.51 -20.16 -3.06
C ILE A 90 6.54 -20.97 -2.21
N ASN A 91 7.07 -21.97 -1.52
CA ASN A 91 6.29 -22.82 -0.63
C ASN A 91 6.32 -22.28 0.80
N ASP A 92 5.59 -22.97 1.69
CA ASP A 92 5.48 -22.59 3.09
C ASP A 92 6.83 -22.55 3.80
N GLU A 93 7.71 -23.51 3.52
CA GLU A 93 9.05 -23.56 4.12
C GLU A 93 9.90 -22.38 3.73
N GLN A 94 9.88 -22.01 2.46
CA GLN A 94 10.63 -20.86 1.97
C GLN A 94 10.11 -19.57 2.59
N LEU A 95 8.81 -19.47 2.76
CA LEU A 95 8.18 -18.33 3.44
C LEU A 95 8.61 -18.25 4.90
N ARG A 96 8.68 -19.40 5.60
CA ARG A 96 9.18 -19.46 6.96
C ARG A 96 10.62 -18.98 7.06
N MET A 97 11.45 -19.36 6.11
CA MET A 97 12.83 -18.91 6.05
C MET A 97 12.95 -17.39 5.94
N LEU A 98 12.13 -16.79 5.10
CA LEU A 98 12.06 -15.33 4.96
C LEU A 98 11.61 -14.66 6.26
N LEU A 99 10.61 -15.25 6.91
CA LEU A 99 10.13 -14.77 8.21
C LEU A 99 11.23 -14.81 9.27
N SER A 100 11.98 -15.91 9.32
CA SER A 100 13.04 -16.06 10.32
C SER A 100 14.18 -15.07 10.12
N LYS A 101 14.43 -14.62 8.91
CA LYS A 101 15.43 -13.59 8.63
C LYS A 101 15.00 -12.22 9.16
N ILE A 102 13.72 -11.93 9.17
CA ILE A 102 13.19 -10.65 9.62
C ILE A 102 13.09 -10.60 11.15
N ILE A 103 12.56 -11.66 11.76
CA ILE A 103 12.37 -11.73 13.21
C ILE A 103 13.67 -11.60 14.01
N PRO A 104 14.76 -12.32 13.68
CA PRO A 104 16.00 -12.21 14.45
C PRO A 104 16.59 -10.82 14.47
N LYS A 105 16.50 -10.08 13.39
CA LYS A 105 16.97 -8.69 13.33
C LYS A 105 16.30 -7.80 14.37
N LYS A 106 15.00 -7.96 14.55
CA LYS A 106 14.25 -7.19 15.55
C LYS A 106 14.61 -7.60 16.97
N ARG A 107 14.87 -8.89 17.21
CA ARG A 107 15.31 -9.39 18.50
C ARG A 107 16.70 -8.87 18.85
N ASP A 108 17.61 -8.87 17.92
CA ASP A 108 18.97 -8.36 18.10
C ASP A 108 18.96 -6.91 18.52
N ILE A 109 18.11 -6.09 17.90
CA ILE A 109 17.95 -4.69 18.27
C ILE A 109 17.47 -4.54 19.72
N LYS A 110 16.56 -5.39 20.16
CA LYS A 110 16.07 -5.38 21.55
C LYS A 110 17.18 -5.76 22.55
N ILE A 111 18.00 -6.70 22.21
CA ILE A 111 19.11 -7.16 23.04
C ILE A 111 20.15 -6.05 23.18
N GLU A 112 20.43 -5.32 22.13
CA GLU A 112 21.39 -4.22 22.14
C GLU A 112 20.99 -3.08 23.08
N ARG A 113 19.74 -2.94 23.39
CA ARG A 113 19.24 -1.89 24.29
C ARG A 113 19.51 -2.15 25.77
N ARG A 114 19.98 -3.29 26.10
CA ARG A 114 20.42 -3.57 27.47
C ARG A 114 21.80 -2.95 27.72
#